data_9ae4437613ba5447af67221ae5c5b7bf
#
_entry.id   9ae4437613ba5447af67221ae5c5b7bf
#
_cell.length_a   1.000
_cell.length_b   1.000
_cell.length_c   1.000
_cell.angle_alpha   90.00
_cell.angle_beta   90.00
_cell.angle_gamma   90.00
#
_symmetry.space_group_name_H-M   'P 1'
#
loop_
_entity.id
_entity.type
_entity.pdbx_description
1 polymer ?
#
loop_
_entity_poly.entity_id
_entity_poly.type
_entity_poly.pdbx_seq_one_letter_code
_entity_poly.pdbx_strand_id
1 'polypeptide(L)'
;MGLQLQSMAIEMPPVARHPNRIPFAGVLTLIDTPSDKAPSGARGHRVMLTKAATDRALPSLLGMALDYAPSLDRHDARRKVGIITSAEVLPGSPVRPQKTSLLQISGYMFAKDFPEIVREIRTRGRAALGMSYEIADAHVDDPKASIWTVSDFTFTGAAILRREKAAYRETWIEISG
;
A
#
# COMPACT_ATOMS: atom_id res chain seq x y z
N MET A 1 -24.85 -17.24 -17.93
CA MET A 1 -24.77 -16.64 -16.59
C MET A 1 -23.42 -15.90 -16.49
N GLY A 2 -23.44 -14.57 -16.61
CA GLY A 2 -22.24 -13.77 -16.42
C GLY A 2 -21.99 -13.59 -14.93
N LEU A 3 -20.90 -14.14 -14.42
CA LEU A 3 -20.38 -13.79 -13.11
C LEU A 3 -19.84 -12.36 -13.20
N GLN A 4 -20.62 -11.41 -12.72
CA GLN A 4 -20.13 -10.07 -12.43
C GLN A 4 -19.20 -10.21 -11.23
N LEU A 5 -17.89 -10.18 -11.46
CA LEU A 5 -16.90 -10.02 -10.41
C LEU A 5 -17.07 -8.60 -9.85
N GLN A 6 -17.81 -8.49 -8.76
CA GLN A 6 -17.80 -7.29 -7.92
C GLN A 6 -16.37 -7.08 -7.40
N SER A 7 -15.96 -5.84 -7.25
CA SER A 7 -14.68 -5.49 -6.61
C SER A 7 -14.52 -6.30 -5.32
N MET A 8 -13.45 -7.06 -5.20
CA MET A 8 -13.19 -7.81 -3.97
C MET A 8 -12.77 -6.82 -2.88
N ALA A 9 -13.67 -6.55 -1.96
CA ALA A 9 -13.36 -5.91 -0.69
C ALA A 9 -13.10 -6.99 0.36
N ILE A 10 -11.99 -6.86 1.07
CA ILE A 10 -11.62 -7.76 2.17
C ILE A 10 -11.48 -6.91 3.43
N GLU A 11 -12.20 -7.28 4.47
CA GLU A 11 -12.31 -6.50 5.69
C GLU A 11 -12.28 -7.37 6.94
N MET A 12 -11.56 -6.92 7.96
CA MET A 12 -11.67 -7.50 9.31
C MET A 12 -12.93 -6.97 10.01
N PRO A 13 -13.53 -7.73 10.93
CA PRO A 13 -14.70 -7.25 11.68
C PRO A 13 -14.44 -5.89 12.34
N PRO A 14 -15.48 -5.04 12.47
CA PRO A 14 -15.35 -3.72 13.08
C PRO A 14 -14.71 -3.80 14.47
N VAL A 15 -13.73 -2.95 14.70
CA VAL A 15 -13.02 -2.87 15.97
C VAL A 15 -13.60 -1.71 16.79
N ALA A 16 -14.02 -1.98 18.03
CA ALA A 16 -14.51 -0.95 18.93
C ALA A 16 -13.49 0.17 19.15
N ARG A 17 -13.98 1.39 19.46
CA ARG A 17 -13.10 2.53 19.78
C ARG A 17 -12.15 2.17 20.91
N HIS A 18 -10.88 2.43 20.70
CA HIS A 18 -9.84 2.22 21.69
C HIS A 18 -8.92 3.45 21.73
N PRO A 19 -8.53 3.94 22.93
CA PRO A 19 -7.77 5.20 23.05
C PRO A 19 -6.36 5.16 22.43
N ASN A 20 -5.82 3.97 22.15
CA ASN A 20 -4.55 3.82 21.45
C ASN A 20 -4.71 3.54 19.94
N ARG A 21 -5.94 3.45 19.42
CA ARG A 21 -6.20 3.18 18.01
C ARG A 21 -6.70 4.43 17.32
N ILE A 22 -5.95 4.88 16.30
CA ILE A 22 -6.40 5.95 15.42
C ILE A 22 -6.60 5.37 14.02
N PRO A 23 -7.77 5.53 13.40
CA PRO A 23 -8.00 5.03 12.05
C PRO A 23 -7.12 5.73 11.03
N PHE A 24 -6.63 4.96 10.05
CA PHE A 24 -5.97 5.48 8.87
C PHE A 24 -6.62 4.93 7.59
N ALA A 25 -6.44 5.66 6.51
CA ALA A 25 -6.71 5.20 5.15
C ALA A 25 -5.61 5.70 4.21
N GLY A 26 -5.41 5.01 3.09
CA GLY A 26 -4.43 5.44 2.11
C GLY A 26 -4.46 4.62 0.83
N VAL A 27 -3.85 5.18 -0.21
CA VAL A 27 -3.55 4.44 -1.45
C VAL A 27 -2.16 3.84 -1.33
N LEU A 28 -2.11 2.51 -1.31
CA LEU A 28 -0.88 1.75 -1.14
C LEU A 28 -0.06 1.67 -2.42
N THR A 29 -0.73 1.45 -3.55
CA THR A 29 -0.09 1.32 -4.87
C THR A 29 -1.09 1.52 -6.00
N LEU A 30 -0.55 1.66 -7.22
CA LEU A 30 -1.31 1.57 -8.45
C LEU A 30 -1.16 0.17 -9.04
N ILE A 31 -2.16 -0.27 -9.81
CA ILE A 31 -2.25 -1.59 -10.43
C ILE A 31 -2.33 -1.40 -11.94
N ASP A 32 -1.81 -2.37 -12.72
CA ASP A 32 -1.70 -2.32 -14.18
C ASP A 32 -0.97 -1.07 -14.70
N THR A 33 -0.10 -0.50 -13.87
CA THR A 33 0.63 0.73 -14.16
C THR A 33 2.07 0.57 -13.71
N PRO A 34 3.06 0.86 -14.55
CA PRO A 34 4.45 0.85 -14.15
C PRO A 34 4.74 1.88 -13.05
N SER A 35 5.53 1.49 -12.06
CA SER A 35 5.99 2.42 -11.02
C SER A 35 6.71 3.62 -11.61
N ASP A 36 6.65 4.77 -10.95
CA ASP A 36 7.34 5.98 -11.42
C ASP A 36 8.86 5.83 -11.32
N LYS A 37 9.32 5.04 -10.36
CA LYS A 37 10.73 4.68 -10.17
C LYS A 37 10.85 3.24 -9.65
N ALA A 38 12.07 2.70 -9.74
CA ALA A 38 12.38 1.38 -9.23
C ALA A 38 12.18 1.30 -7.71
N PRO A 39 11.35 0.37 -7.19
CA PRO A 39 11.28 0.10 -5.76
C PRO A 39 12.54 -0.62 -5.29
N SER A 40 12.77 -0.60 -3.97
CA SER A 40 13.83 -1.40 -3.35
C SER A 40 13.65 -2.89 -3.67
N GLY A 41 14.75 -3.59 -3.98
CA GLY A 41 14.71 -5.00 -4.34
C GLY A 41 14.44 -5.29 -5.83
N ALA A 42 13.98 -4.32 -6.61
CA ALA A 42 13.74 -4.50 -8.05
C ALA A 42 14.98 -4.29 -8.93
N ARG A 43 16.18 -4.26 -8.35
CA ARG A 43 17.47 -4.16 -9.06
C ARG A 43 17.52 -3.03 -10.10
N GLY A 44 16.85 -1.93 -9.87
CA GLY A 44 16.75 -0.78 -10.77
C GLY A 44 15.63 -0.87 -11.80
N HIS A 45 14.89 -1.97 -11.88
CA HIS A 45 13.73 -2.09 -12.76
C HIS A 45 12.51 -1.39 -12.17
N ARG A 46 11.73 -0.74 -13.01
CA ARG A 46 10.38 -0.33 -12.67
C ARG A 46 9.50 -1.58 -12.59
N VAL A 47 8.46 -1.55 -11.76
CA VAL A 47 7.58 -2.70 -11.55
C VAL A 47 6.15 -2.35 -11.85
N MET A 48 5.38 -3.36 -12.24
CA MET A 48 3.95 -3.28 -12.45
C MET A 48 3.30 -4.53 -11.84
N LEU A 49 2.40 -4.34 -10.89
CA LEU A 49 1.55 -5.40 -10.37
C LEU A 49 0.33 -5.56 -11.28
N THR A 50 0.06 -6.78 -11.75
CA THR A 50 -1.15 -7.02 -12.54
C THR A 50 -2.38 -7.06 -11.66
N LYS A 51 -3.54 -6.65 -12.22
CA LYS A 51 -4.81 -6.73 -11.48
C LYS A 51 -5.12 -8.15 -11.03
N ALA A 52 -4.96 -9.12 -11.92
CA ALA A 52 -5.24 -10.52 -11.62
C ALA A 52 -4.37 -11.06 -10.47
N ALA A 53 -3.07 -10.72 -10.45
CA ALA A 53 -2.17 -11.11 -9.36
C ALA A 53 -2.53 -10.38 -8.07
N THR A 54 -2.85 -9.09 -8.14
CA THR A 54 -3.25 -8.30 -6.98
C THR A 54 -4.54 -8.82 -6.34
N ASP A 55 -5.55 -9.14 -7.14
CA ASP A 55 -6.82 -9.71 -6.65
C ASP A 55 -6.59 -11.03 -5.89
N ARG A 56 -5.69 -11.89 -6.40
CA ARG A 56 -5.31 -13.14 -5.70
C ARG A 56 -4.54 -12.88 -4.41
N ALA A 57 -3.63 -11.90 -4.41
CA ALA A 57 -2.78 -11.58 -3.27
C ALA A 57 -3.51 -10.77 -2.19
N LEU A 58 -4.64 -10.15 -2.51
CA LEU A 58 -5.36 -9.21 -1.63
C LEU A 58 -5.62 -9.76 -0.21
N PRO A 59 -6.04 -11.04 -0.02
CA PRO A 59 -6.23 -11.61 1.32
C PRO A 59 -4.99 -11.55 2.20
N SER A 60 -3.79 -11.58 1.63
CA SER A 60 -2.54 -11.55 2.39
C SER A 60 -2.24 -10.19 3.03
N LEU A 61 -2.93 -9.11 2.65
CA LEU A 61 -2.81 -7.80 3.29
C LEU A 61 -3.50 -7.73 4.65
N LEU A 62 -4.54 -8.51 4.88
CA LEU A 62 -5.29 -8.46 6.14
C LEU A 62 -4.43 -8.89 7.32
N GLY A 63 -4.41 -8.06 8.36
CA GLY A 63 -3.62 -8.31 9.54
C GLY A 63 -2.12 -8.00 9.38
N MET A 64 -1.68 -7.60 8.18
CA MET A 64 -0.30 -7.17 7.98
C MET A 64 -0.03 -5.82 8.62
N ALA A 65 1.22 -5.62 8.98
CA ALA A 65 1.63 -4.41 9.66
C ALA A 65 1.87 -3.26 8.68
N LEU A 66 1.55 -2.07 9.16
CA LEU A 66 2.06 -0.81 8.65
C LEU A 66 3.30 -0.43 9.44
N ASP A 67 4.42 -0.18 8.77
CA ASP A 67 5.67 0.24 9.40
C ASP A 67 6.15 1.61 8.92
N TYR A 68 7.22 2.12 9.52
CA TYR A 68 7.96 3.30 9.06
C TYR A 68 9.39 3.29 9.61
N ALA A 69 10.31 3.89 8.87
CA ALA A 69 11.60 4.32 9.39
C ALA A 69 11.52 5.80 9.84
N PRO A 70 12.27 6.25 10.87
CA PRO A 70 12.27 7.66 11.30
C PRO A 70 12.63 8.64 10.19
N SER A 71 13.47 8.24 9.24
CA SER A 71 13.83 9.01 8.04
C SER A 71 12.73 9.07 6.98
N LEU A 72 11.70 8.22 7.08
CA LEU A 72 10.60 8.08 6.11
C LEU A 72 11.09 7.86 4.66
N ASP A 73 12.14 7.08 4.50
CA ASP A 73 12.78 6.79 3.21
C ASP A 73 12.85 5.30 2.87
N ARG A 74 12.52 4.43 3.83
CA ARG A 74 12.58 2.97 3.71
C ARG A 74 11.62 2.28 4.67
N HIS A 75 11.47 0.97 4.51
CA HIS A 75 10.80 0.10 5.47
C HIS A 75 11.66 -0.13 6.72
N ASP A 76 11.03 -0.27 7.88
CA ASP A 76 11.67 -0.75 9.10
C ASP A 76 10.75 -1.73 9.82
N ALA A 77 10.95 -3.01 9.58
CA ALA A 77 10.16 -4.10 10.14
C ALA A 77 10.12 -4.13 11.68
N ARG A 78 10.99 -3.39 12.35
CA ARG A 78 11.01 -3.28 13.82
C ARG A 78 10.06 -2.21 14.36
N ARG A 79 9.53 -1.33 13.48
CA ARG A 79 8.64 -0.22 13.85
C ARG A 79 7.26 -0.40 13.26
N LYS A 80 6.54 -1.39 13.75
CA LYS A 80 5.18 -1.72 13.31
C LYS A 80 4.19 -0.83 14.04
N VAL A 81 3.72 0.21 13.34
CA VAL A 81 2.92 1.29 13.92
C VAL A 81 1.42 1.09 13.77
N GLY A 82 1.00 0.10 13.01
CA GLY A 82 -0.42 -0.16 12.79
C GLY A 82 -0.68 -1.49 12.12
N ILE A 83 -1.96 -1.78 11.95
CA ILE A 83 -2.48 -3.01 11.35
C ILE A 83 -3.43 -2.64 10.22
N ILE A 84 -3.29 -3.30 9.07
CA ILE A 84 -4.21 -3.21 7.93
C ILE A 84 -5.41 -4.10 8.22
N THR A 85 -6.61 -3.54 8.17
CA THR A 85 -7.86 -4.25 8.45
C THR A 85 -8.79 -4.34 7.26
N SER A 86 -8.52 -3.56 6.21
CA SER A 86 -9.30 -3.56 4.97
C SER A 86 -8.40 -3.25 3.78
N ALA A 87 -8.68 -3.88 2.66
CA ALA A 87 -8.02 -3.63 1.38
C ALA A 87 -9.03 -3.74 0.23
N GLU A 88 -8.99 -2.79 -0.69
CA GLU A 88 -9.93 -2.71 -1.81
C GLU A 88 -9.23 -2.21 -3.08
N VAL A 89 -9.54 -2.86 -4.20
CA VAL A 89 -9.11 -2.40 -5.53
C VAL A 89 -10.20 -1.52 -6.13
N LEU A 90 -9.90 -0.24 -6.25
CA LEU A 90 -10.80 0.77 -6.82
C LEU A 90 -10.46 1.03 -8.29
N PRO A 91 -11.46 1.13 -9.17
CA PRO A 91 -11.23 1.45 -10.58
C PRO A 91 -10.86 2.91 -10.77
N GLY A 92 -9.92 3.13 -11.68
CA GLY A 92 -9.57 4.47 -12.17
C GLY A 92 -8.62 5.26 -11.29
N SER A 93 -7.83 6.08 -11.95
CA SER A 93 -7.09 7.19 -11.37
C SER A 93 -7.56 8.46 -12.08
N PRO A 94 -7.80 9.58 -11.35
CA PRO A 94 -8.24 10.84 -11.98
C PRO A 94 -7.19 11.44 -12.90
N VAL A 95 -5.95 10.99 -12.82
CA VAL A 95 -4.79 11.55 -13.55
C VAL A 95 -4.15 10.60 -14.55
N ARG A 96 -4.55 9.32 -14.58
CA ARG A 96 -3.94 8.29 -15.43
C ARG A 96 -4.98 7.61 -16.34
N PRO A 97 -4.53 6.93 -17.42
CA PRO A 97 -5.42 6.26 -18.36
C PRO A 97 -6.40 5.30 -17.71
N GLN A 98 -7.54 5.06 -18.34
CA GLN A 98 -8.70 4.30 -17.84
C GLN A 98 -8.44 2.88 -17.31
N LYS A 99 -7.28 2.28 -17.60
CA LYS A 99 -6.93 0.92 -17.14
C LYS A 99 -6.25 0.90 -15.75
N THR A 100 -5.89 2.06 -15.20
CA THR A 100 -5.22 2.14 -13.90
C THR A 100 -6.22 1.89 -12.79
N SER A 101 -5.92 0.98 -11.88
CA SER A 101 -6.66 0.78 -10.63
C SER A 101 -5.81 1.21 -9.44
N LEU A 102 -6.48 1.54 -8.35
CA LEU A 102 -5.84 1.93 -7.09
C LEU A 102 -6.05 0.81 -6.07
N LEU A 103 -5.01 0.44 -5.35
CA LEU A 103 -5.15 -0.40 -4.17
C LEU A 103 -5.22 0.51 -2.94
N GLN A 104 -6.43 0.63 -2.39
CA GLN A 104 -6.68 1.38 -1.16
C GLN A 104 -6.66 0.42 0.02
N ILE A 105 -6.07 0.88 1.12
CA ILE A 105 -6.07 0.15 2.39
C ILE A 105 -6.56 1.06 3.51
N SER A 106 -7.09 0.45 4.54
CA SER A 106 -7.40 1.11 5.80
C SER A 106 -7.11 0.22 7.00
N GLY A 107 -7.09 0.81 8.17
CA GLY A 107 -6.79 0.11 9.41
C GLY A 107 -6.69 1.07 10.57
N TYR A 108 -5.86 0.72 11.55
CA TYR A 108 -5.59 1.59 12.68
C TYR A 108 -4.11 1.61 13.04
N MET A 109 -3.67 2.73 13.60
CA MET A 109 -2.33 2.92 14.13
C MET A 109 -2.36 2.97 15.66
N PHE A 110 -1.27 2.57 16.30
CA PHE A 110 -1.06 2.61 17.75
C PHE A 110 -0.56 4.02 18.16
N ALA A 111 -1.50 4.96 18.24
CA ALA A 111 -1.20 6.40 18.33
C ALA A 111 -0.42 6.81 19.58
N LYS A 112 -0.63 6.13 20.71
CA LYS A 112 0.07 6.42 21.97
C LYS A 112 1.49 5.86 22.00
N ASP A 113 1.73 4.76 21.25
CA ASP A 113 3.05 4.13 21.18
C ASP A 113 3.96 4.83 20.18
N PHE A 114 3.37 5.48 19.15
CA PHE A 114 4.09 6.15 18.07
C PHE A 114 3.54 7.55 17.79
N PRO A 115 3.56 8.45 18.79
CA PRO A 115 2.99 9.79 18.64
C PRO A 115 3.71 10.65 17.60
N GLU A 116 4.99 10.38 17.33
CA GLU A 116 5.79 11.10 16.35
C GLU A 116 5.28 10.92 14.93
N ILE A 117 4.98 9.68 14.52
CA ILE A 117 4.47 9.43 13.16
C ILE A 117 3.04 9.93 13.00
N VAL A 118 2.21 9.86 14.04
CA VAL A 118 0.87 10.43 14.03
C VAL A 118 0.95 11.96 13.80
N ARG A 119 1.88 12.64 14.47
CA ARG A 119 2.13 14.08 14.28
C ARG A 119 2.59 14.37 12.85
N GLU A 120 3.52 13.59 12.31
CA GLU A 120 4.00 13.74 10.93
C GLU A 120 2.85 13.64 9.92
N ILE A 121 1.96 12.63 10.07
CA ILE A 121 0.84 12.46 9.15
C ILE A 121 -0.14 13.65 9.26
N ARG A 122 -0.44 14.10 10.48
CA ARG A 122 -1.32 15.27 10.70
C ARG A 122 -0.76 16.56 10.11
N THR A 123 0.56 16.75 10.25
CA THR A 123 1.23 17.99 9.82
C THR A 123 1.46 18.01 8.32
N ARG A 124 1.92 16.91 7.74
CA ARG A 124 2.34 16.84 6.33
C ARG A 124 1.21 16.37 5.40
N GLY A 125 0.33 15.49 5.91
CA GLY A 125 -0.83 14.99 5.18
C GLY A 125 -0.50 14.31 3.86
N ARG A 126 -1.53 14.17 3.02
CA ARG A 126 -1.45 13.53 1.71
C ARG A 126 -0.43 14.16 0.76
N ALA A 127 -0.10 15.44 0.93
CA ALA A 127 0.79 16.14 0.02
C ALA A 127 2.24 15.66 0.10
N ALA A 128 2.71 15.27 1.28
CA ALA A 128 4.11 14.95 1.53
C ALA A 128 4.40 13.49 1.88
N LEU A 129 3.37 12.73 2.32
CA LEU A 129 3.53 11.33 2.71
C LEU A 129 2.83 10.41 1.72
N GLY A 130 3.49 9.32 1.40
CA GLY A 130 3.02 8.23 0.55
C GLY A 130 3.18 6.90 1.25
N MET A 131 2.91 5.84 0.51
CA MET A 131 3.00 4.48 0.98
C MET A 131 3.80 3.61 0.02
N SER A 132 4.33 2.51 0.54
CA SER A 132 5.00 1.46 -0.24
C SER A 132 4.58 0.10 0.30
N TYR A 133 4.35 -0.86 -0.60
CA TYR A 133 4.06 -2.23 -0.22
C TYR A 133 5.35 -3.03 -0.01
N GLU A 134 5.24 -4.09 0.78
CA GLU A 134 6.20 -5.20 0.84
C GLU A 134 5.57 -6.45 0.26
N ILE A 135 6.33 -7.18 -0.54
CA ILE A 135 5.90 -8.45 -1.13
C ILE A 135 6.99 -9.51 -0.98
N ALA A 136 6.56 -10.76 -0.91
CA ALA A 136 7.40 -11.95 -0.98
C ALA A 136 6.92 -12.88 -2.09
N ASP A 137 7.74 -13.87 -2.42
CA ASP A 137 7.45 -14.93 -3.40
C ASP A 137 7.00 -14.36 -4.77
N ALA A 138 7.61 -13.23 -5.14
CA ALA A 138 7.24 -12.53 -6.37
C ALA A 138 7.75 -13.27 -7.61
N HIS A 139 6.84 -13.55 -8.53
CA HIS A 139 7.16 -14.04 -9.87
C HIS A 139 7.16 -12.88 -10.87
N VAL A 140 8.26 -12.77 -11.63
CA VAL A 140 8.42 -11.76 -12.69
C VAL A 140 8.39 -12.50 -14.03
N ASP A 141 7.49 -12.07 -14.93
CA ASP A 141 7.27 -12.76 -16.21
C ASP A 141 8.51 -12.77 -17.10
N ASP A 142 9.21 -11.65 -17.21
CA ASP A 142 10.47 -11.53 -17.93
C ASP A 142 11.49 -10.70 -17.12
N PRO A 143 12.47 -11.35 -16.48
CA PRO A 143 13.51 -10.65 -15.71
C PRO A 143 14.42 -9.73 -16.53
N LYS A 144 14.42 -9.84 -17.87
CA LYS A 144 15.20 -8.99 -18.77
C LYS A 144 14.44 -7.75 -19.24
N ALA A 145 13.13 -7.71 -19.04
CA ALA A 145 12.32 -6.57 -19.41
C ALA A 145 12.71 -5.32 -18.62
N SER A 146 12.60 -4.14 -19.24
CA SER A 146 12.84 -2.85 -18.57
C SER A 146 11.83 -2.54 -17.47
N ILE A 147 10.62 -3.09 -17.60
CA ILE A 147 9.55 -3.02 -16.60
C ILE A 147 9.23 -4.47 -16.20
N TRP A 148 9.39 -4.77 -14.92
CA TRP A 148 9.03 -6.08 -14.40
C TRP A 148 7.53 -6.17 -14.18
N THR A 149 6.87 -7.02 -14.95
CA THR A 149 5.48 -7.41 -14.71
C THR A 149 5.47 -8.51 -13.65
N VAL A 150 4.89 -8.22 -12.50
CA VAL A 150 4.76 -9.15 -11.39
C VAL A 150 3.40 -9.82 -11.47
N SER A 151 3.41 -11.10 -11.79
CA SER A 151 2.21 -11.90 -12.09
C SER A 151 1.78 -12.83 -10.95
N ASP A 152 2.62 -12.99 -9.92
CA ASP A 152 2.29 -13.70 -8.69
C ASP A 152 3.12 -13.18 -7.52
N PHE A 153 2.54 -13.06 -6.33
CA PHE A 153 3.20 -12.58 -5.12
C PHE A 153 2.30 -12.68 -3.89
N THR A 154 2.90 -12.49 -2.71
CA THR A 154 2.20 -12.38 -1.43
C THR A 154 2.54 -11.02 -0.82
N PHE A 155 1.54 -10.25 -0.37
CA PHE A 155 1.80 -9.06 0.43
C PHE A 155 2.27 -9.45 1.83
N THR A 156 3.31 -8.77 2.33
CA THR A 156 3.86 -9.01 3.66
C THR A 156 3.80 -7.78 4.56
N GLY A 157 3.42 -6.62 4.03
CA GLY A 157 3.27 -5.39 4.80
C GLY A 157 3.17 -4.15 3.94
N ALA A 158 3.15 -3.03 4.62
CA ALA A 158 3.19 -1.70 4.02
C ALA A 158 4.05 -0.75 4.88
N ALA A 159 4.60 0.28 4.26
CA ALA A 159 5.34 1.32 4.97
C ALA A 159 4.86 2.72 4.62
N ILE A 160 5.01 3.64 5.58
CA ILE A 160 4.82 5.07 5.39
C ILE A 160 6.16 5.68 4.98
N LEU A 161 6.17 6.38 3.85
CA LEU A 161 7.36 7.02 3.29
C LEU A 161 7.07 8.50 2.99
N ARG A 162 8.13 9.29 2.82
CA ARG A 162 8.00 10.54 2.09
C ARG A 162 7.54 10.23 0.66
N ARG A 163 6.59 10.98 0.15
CA ARG A 163 5.96 10.74 -1.16
C ARG A 163 6.99 10.66 -2.29
N GLU A 164 8.03 11.47 -2.22
CA GLU A 164 9.15 11.43 -3.18
C GLU A 164 9.99 10.15 -3.12
N LYS A 165 9.87 9.38 -2.03
CA LYS A 165 10.56 8.08 -1.85
C LYS A 165 9.71 6.90 -2.26
N ALA A 166 8.38 7.03 -2.27
CA ALA A 166 7.47 5.98 -2.73
C ALA A 166 7.68 5.66 -4.21
N ALA A 167 7.49 4.39 -4.59
CA ALA A 167 7.62 3.96 -5.97
C ALA A 167 6.56 4.56 -6.90
N TYR A 168 5.42 4.94 -6.33
CA TYR A 168 4.33 5.64 -7.02
C TYR A 168 4.02 6.96 -6.32
N ARG A 169 4.04 8.06 -7.06
CA ARG A 169 3.79 9.42 -6.53
C ARG A 169 2.34 9.68 -6.13
N GLU A 170 1.41 8.86 -6.61
CA GLU A 170 -0.02 8.98 -6.30
C GLU A 170 -0.43 8.28 -5.01
N THR A 171 0.51 7.58 -4.34
CA THR A 171 0.25 7.01 -3.02
C THR A 171 0.12 8.11 -1.96
N TRP A 172 -0.68 7.84 -0.96
CA TRP A 172 -0.89 8.77 0.15
C TRP A 172 -1.40 8.03 1.40
N ILE A 173 -1.27 8.66 2.54
CA ILE A 173 -1.84 8.23 3.81
C ILE A 173 -2.45 9.42 4.55
N GLU A 174 -3.55 9.16 5.25
CA GLU A 174 -4.18 10.10 6.18
C GLU A 174 -4.71 9.37 7.40
N ILE A 175 -4.97 10.11 8.48
CA ILE A 175 -5.60 9.62 9.70
C ILE A 175 -6.86 10.42 9.99
N SER A 176 -7.88 9.72 10.52
CA SER A 176 -9.16 10.32 10.89
C SER A 176 -9.17 10.59 12.40
N GLY A 177 -9.59 11.78 12.80
CA GLY A 177 -9.75 12.17 14.22
C GLY A 177 -9.05 13.46 14.59
#